data_68e3c23297d829a1f8d54123a1f7473f
#
_entry.id   68e3c23297d829a1f8d54123a1f7473f
#
_cell.length_a   1.000
_cell.length_b   1.000
_cell.length_c   1.000
_cell.angle_alpha   90.00
_cell.angle_beta   90.00
_cell.angle_gamma   90.00
#
_symmetry.space_group_name_H-M   'P 1'
#
loop_
_entity.id
_entity.type
_entity.pdbx_description
1 polymer ?
#
loop_
_entity_poly.entity_id
_entity_poly.type
_entity_poly.pdbx_seq_one_letter_code
_entity_poly.pdbx_strand_id
1 'polypeptide(L)'
;IHSGTLFNYHQTRRKTKNYLSDLELLQYDILYGKRYCYNGTDLYPASDLVMGIDKVDITNVSDSSTGDTVYIYGHNFTNWSKVYINDSKVASTYLSAGVLAIRKEDISDGDEITVCQVGSSDTIFRKSENTYTYVDPAVEHDSESETDEPTENQ
;
A
#
# COMPACT_ATOMS: atom_id res chain seq x y z
N ILE A 1 -4.34 10.63 -24.50
CA ILE A 1 -2.98 10.13 -24.82
C ILE A 1 -1.98 11.20 -24.45
N HIS A 2 -0.97 10.87 -23.68
CA HIS A 2 -0.01 11.82 -23.15
C HIS A 2 0.98 12.25 -24.24
N SER A 3 1.23 13.58 -24.35
CA SER A 3 2.19 14.12 -25.31
C SER A 3 3.60 13.59 -25.01
N GLY A 4 4.28 13.09 -26.03
CA GLY A 4 5.62 12.53 -25.91
C GLY A 4 5.69 11.02 -25.67
N THR A 5 4.56 10.33 -25.56
CA THR A 5 4.53 8.87 -25.53
C THR A 5 4.60 8.26 -26.93
N LEU A 6 4.95 6.97 -27.03
CA LEU A 6 5.01 6.26 -28.31
C LEU A 6 3.64 6.22 -29.01
N PHE A 7 2.56 6.10 -28.23
CA PHE A 7 1.19 6.04 -28.72
C PHE A 7 0.51 7.41 -28.87
N ASN A 8 1.29 8.48 -28.88
CA ASN A 8 0.75 9.82 -29.12
C ASN A 8 0.26 9.95 -30.57
N TYR A 9 -0.98 10.44 -30.73
CA TYR A 9 -1.60 10.65 -32.03
C TYR A 9 -0.87 11.65 -32.93
N HIS A 10 -0.22 12.66 -32.34
CA HIS A 10 0.56 13.66 -33.06
C HIS A 10 2.05 13.40 -32.94
N GLN A 11 2.63 12.72 -33.90
CA GLN A 11 4.08 12.61 -34.00
C GLN A 11 4.65 13.85 -34.74
N THR A 12 5.57 14.54 -34.10
CA THR A 12 6.30 15.61 -34.72
C THR A 12 7.28 15.04 -35.76
N ARG A 13 7.26 15.58 -36.97
CA ARG A 13 7.96 15.09 -38.16
C ARG A 13 9.48 14.85 -38.05
N ARG A 14 10.10 15.16 -36.93
CA ARG A 14 11.57 15.08 -36.74
C ARG A 14 12.04 14.30 -35.49
N LYS A 15 11.13 13.70 -34.71
CA LYS A 15 11.48 12.92 -33.54
C LYS A 15 10.72 11.60 -33.56
N THR A 16 11.38 10.56 -34.02
CA THR A 16 10.89 9.19 -33.86
C THR A 16 11.28 8.69 -32.49
N LYS A 17 10.30 8.17 -31.74
CA LYS A 17 10.52 7.49 -30.49
C LYS A 17 10.51 6.00 -30.75
N ASN A 18 11.59 5.33 -30.42
CA ASN A 18 11.77 3.88 -30.65
C ASN A 18 11.82 3.05 -29.36
N TYR A 19 11.39 3.65 -28.25
CA TYR A 19 11.30 2.99 -26.96
C TYR A 19 10.02 3.43 -26.23
N LEU A 20 9.51 2.60 -25.33
CA LEU A 20 8.39 2.93 -24.48
C LEU A 20 8.80 3.97 -23.44
N SER A 21 7.94 4.93 -23.16
CA SER A 21 8.12 5.87 -22.05
C SER A 21 7.76 5.18 -20.73
N ASP A 22 8.25 5.76 -19.62
CA ASP A 22 7.92 5.27 -18.29
C ASP A 22 6.42 5.23 -18.03
N LEU A 23 5.68 6.21 -18.59
CA LEU A 23 4.21 6.23 -18.50
C LEU A 23 3.55 5.06 -19.23
N GLU A 24 4.07 4.68 -20.40
CA GLU A 24 3.59 3.53 -21.15
C GLU A 24 3.94 2.22 -20.46
N LEU A 25 5.12 2.13 -19.86
CA LEU A 25 5.53 1.00 -19.03
C LEU A 25 4.65 0.87 -17.79
N LEU A 26 4.29 1.99 -17.14
CA LEU A 26 3.36 2.01 -16.03
C LEU A 26 1.98 1.48 -16.43
N GLN A 27 1.48 1.87 -17.60
CA GLN A 27 0.20 1.35 -18.12
C GLN A 27 0.24 -0.17 -18.30
N TYR A 28 1.34 -0.71 -18.82
CA TYR A 28 1.52 -2.15 -18.96
C TYR A 28 1.65 -2.84 -17.60
N ASP A 29 2.35 -2.24 -16.65
CA ASP A 29 2.48 -2.77 -15.28
C ASP A 29 1.10 -2.88 -14.60
N ILE A 30 0.28 -1.84 -14.70
CA ILE A 30 -1.09 -1.82 -14.16
C ILE A 30 -1.99 -2.86 -14.83
N LEU A 31 -1.93 -2.96 -16.17
CA LEU A 31 -2.83 -3.83 -16.93
C LEU A 31 -2.49 -5.31 -16.78
N TYR A 32 -1.22 -5.65 -16.68
CA TYR A 32 -0.74 -7.03 -16.77
C TYR A 32 -0.04 -7.53 -15.52
N GLY A 33 0.12 -6.68 -14.50
CA GLY A 33 0.80 -7.03 -13.25
C GLY A 33 2.26 -7.44 -13.43
N LYS A 34 2.91 -6.97 -14.50
CA LYS A 34 4.30 -7.30 -14.83
C LYS A 34 5.21 -6.11 -14.60
N ARG A 35 6.47 -6.40 -14.31
CA ARG A 35 7.52 -5.40 -14.09
C ARG A 35 8.29 -5.19 -15.38
N TYR A 36 8.32 -3.97 -15.89
CA TYR A 36 8.95 -3.63 -17.18
C TYR A 36 10.12 -2.69 -17.07
N CYS A 37 10.32 -2.05 -15.91
CA CYS A 37 11.44 -1.18 -15.68
C CYS A 37 12.64 -1.96 -15.16
N TYR A 38 13.83 -1.60 -15.62
CA TYR A 38 15.09 -2.25 -15.27
C TYR A 38 16.06 -1.21 -14.72
N ASN A 39 16.56 -1.46 -13.52
CA ASN A 39 17.50 -0.57 -12.83
C ASN A 39 18.97 -0.98 -12.96
N GLY A 40 19.27 -1.97 -13.81
CA GLY A 40 20.59 -2.53 -14.01
C GLY A 40 20.81 -3.89 -13.31
N THR A 41 19.97 -4.23 -12.35
CA THR A 41 20.06 -5.49 -11.59
C THR A 41 18.74 -6.26 -11.63
N ASP A 42 17.63 -5.57 -11.33
CA ASP A 42 16.31 -6.18 -11.18
C ASP A 42 15.23 -5.42 -11.95
N LEU A 43 14.17 -6.13 -12.30
CA LEU A 43 12.93 -5.50 -12.78
C LEU A 43 12.15 -4.96 -11.60
N TYR A 44 11.62 -3.75 -11.72
CA TYR A 44 10.82 -3.10 -10.70
C TYR A 44 9.53 -2.51 -11.30
N PRO A 45 8.49 -2.24 -10.49
CA PRO A 45 7.26 -1.64 -10.99
C PRO A 45 7.51 -0.26 -11.59
N ALA A 46 6.91 0.01 -12.74
CA ALA A 46 7.02 1.32 -13.39
C ALA A 46 6.40 2.45 -12.54
N SER A 47 5.47 2.12 -11.66
CA SER A 47 4.90 3.06 -10.68
C SER A 47 5.96 3.74 -9.80
N ASP A 48 7.01 3.01 -9.44
CA ASP A 48 8.09 3.55 -8.59
C ASP A 48 8.91 4.62 -9.33
N LEU A 49 8.97 4.52 -10.67
CA LEU A 49 9.73 5.45 -11.49
C LEU A 49 8.91 6.67 -11.93
N VAL A 50 7.65 6.44 -12.34
CA VAL A 50 6.86 7.46 -13.05
C VAL A 50 6.10 8.36 -12.10
N MET A 51 5.59 7.81 -11.02
CA MET A 51 4.67 8.54 -10.17
C MET A 51 5.40 9.46 -9.19
N GLY A 52 6.70 9.24 -8.94
CA GLY A 52 7.43 9.97 -7.89
C GLY A 52 6.69 9.91 -6.54
N ILE A 53 5.78 8.95 -6.43
CA ILE A 53 4.98 8.75 -5.24
C ILE A 53 5.87 7.99 -4.28
N ASP A 54 6.11 8.60 -3.15
CA ASP A 54 6.78 7.92 -2.05
C ASP A 54 6.02 6.64 -1.70
N LYS A 55 6.75 5.68 -1.19
CA LYS A 55 6.20 4.39 -0.85
C LYS A 55 5.13 4.53 0.22
N VAL A 56 4.05 3.78 0.06
CA VAL A 56 2.98 3.72 1.06
C VAL A 56 3.43 2.84 2.21
N ASP A 57 3.29 3.34 3.42
CA ASP A 57 3.55 2.57 4.64
C ASP A 57 2.41 2.72 5.65
N ILE A 58 2.35 1.81 6.60
CA ILE A 58 1.44 1.84 7.74
C ILE A 58 2.28 2.10 8.99
N THR A 59 1.98 3.16 9.70
CA THR A 59 2.72 3.55 10.91
C THR A 59 2.02 3.16 12.20
N ASN A 60 0.68 3.18 12.19
CA ASN A 60 -0.12 2.85 13.38
C ASN A 60 -1.55 2.47 12.98
N VAL A 61 -2.22 1.76 13.86
CA VAL A 61 -3.65 1.46 13.75
C VAL A 61 -4.30 1.71 15.12
N SER A 62 -5.45 2.36 15.15
CA SER A 62 -6.17 2.62 16.40
C SER A 62 -7.67 2.64 16.19
N ASP A 63 -8.39 2.23 17.22
CA ASP A 63 -9.84 2.30 17.25
C ASP A 63 -10.30 3.74 17.49
N SER A 64 -11.47 4.06 16.96
CA SER A 64 -12.18 5.29 17.30
C SER A 64 -12.65 5.27 18.76
N SER A 65 -12.87 6.43 19.33
CA SER A 65 -13.44 6.56 20.69
C SER A 65 -14.85 5.98 20.80
N THR A 66 -15.57 5.87 19.69
CA THR A 66 -16.91 5.25 19.62
C THR A 66 -16.86 3.73 19.44
N GLY A 67 -15.68 3.17 19.08
CA GLY A 67 -15.48 1.75 18.93
C GLY A 67 -16.08 1.11 17.66
N ASP A 68 -16.58 1.91 16.73
CA ASP A 68 -17.23 1.44 15.50
C ASP A 68 -16.33 1.56 14.25
N THR A 69 -15.24 2.28 14.37
CA THR A 69 -14.30 2.59 13.28
C THR A 69 -12.87 2.33 13.71
N VAL A 70 -12.07 1.79 12.81
CA VAL A 70 -10.63 1.64 12.97
C VAL A 70 -9.93 2.56 12.00
N TYR A 71 -9.00 3.37 12.50
CA TYR A 71 -8.16 4.28 11.73
C TYR A 71 -6.81 3.65 11.45
N ILE A 72 -6.40 3.69 10.20
CA ILE A 72 -5.09 3.23 9.73
C ILE A 72 -4.29 4.47 9.39
N TYR A 73 -3.20 4.69 10.12
CA TYR A 73 -2.29 5.81 9.94
C TYR A 73 -1.08 5.36 9.13
N GLY A 74 -0.60 6.24 8.28
CA GLY A 74 0.56 5.96 7.44
C GLY A 74 0.95 7.16 6.60
N HIS A 75 1.66 6.90 5.50
CA HIS A 75 2.10 7.95 4.60
C HIS A 75 1.70 7.63 3.15
N ASN A 76 1.52 8.69 2.38
CA ASN A 76 1.33 8.68 0.93
C ASN A 76 0.06 7.95 0.46
N PHE A 77 -0.96 7.89 1.30
CA PHE A 77 -2.27 7.37 0.89
C PHE A 77 -2.91 8.28 -0.14
N THR A 78 -3.68 7.68 -1.04
CA THR A 78 -4.44 8.37 -2.08
C THR A 78 -5.89 7.89 -2.09
N ASN A 79 -6.76 8.51 -2.88
CA ASN A 79 -8.13 8.03 -3.09
C ASN A 79 -8.20 6.59 -3.66
N TRP A 80 -7.10 6.10 -4.22
CA TRP A 80 -6.96 4.77 -4.77
C TRP A 80 -6.30 3.78 -3.80
N SER A 81 -5.96 4.22 -2.59
CA SER A 81 -5.51 3.35 -1.52
C SER A 81 -6.69 2.58 -0.95
N LYS A 82 -6.59 1.26 -0.92
CA LYS A 82 -7.61 0.36 -0.38
C LYS A 82 -7.00 -0.55 0.68
N VAL A 83 -7.77 -0.83 1.71
CA VAL A 83 -7.34 -1.69 2.81
C VAL A 83 -7.68 -3.14 2.48
N TYR A 84 -6.73 -4.01 2.77
CA TYR A 84 -6.85 -5.45 2.68
C TYR A 84 -6.57 -6.06 4.04
N ILE A 85 -7.46 -6.92 4.49
CA ILE A 85 -7.33 -7.71 5.71
C ILE A 85 -7.12 -9.15 5.30
N ASN A 86 -6.00 -9.75 5.72
CA ASN A 86 -5.62 -11.12 5.34
C ASN A 86 -5.75 -11.34 3.81
N ASP A 87 -5.23 -10.41 3.02
CA ASP A 87 -5.30 -10.37 1.55
C ASP A 87 -6.72 -10.20 0.95
N SER A 88 -7.74 -9.99 1.77
CA SER A 88 -9.11 -9.74 1.31
C SER A 88 -9.43 -8.24 1.39
N LYS A 89 -9.92 -7.67 0.28
CA LYS A 89 -10.30 -6.25 0.23
C LYS A 89 -11.50 -5.98 1.13
N VAL A 90 -11.38 -4.98 1.99
CA VAL A 90 -12.49 -4.48 2.82
C VAL A 90 -12.94 -3.09 2.39
N ALA A 91 -14.13 -2.69 2.79
CA ALA A 91 -14.63 -1.34 2.55
C ALA A 91 -13.79 -0.34 3.34
N SER A 92 -13.15 0.60 2.64
CA SER A 92 -12.30 1.61 3.27
C SER A 92 -12.59 3.00 2.75
N THR A 93 -12.46 3.99 3.62
CA THR A 93 -12.66 5.41 3.32
C THR A 93 -11.33 6.15 3.39
N TYR A 94 -11.02 6.90 2.34
CA TYR A 94 -9.88 7.81 2.33
C TYR A 94 -10.25 9.09 3.09
N LEU A 95 -9.52 9.42 4.14
CA LEU A 95 -9.70 10.65 4.91
C LEU A 95 -8.63 11.69 4.59
N SER A 96 -7.38 11.27 4.47
CA SER A 96 -6.24 12.12 4.11
C SER A 96 -5.07 11.28 3.60
N ALA A 97 -4.01 11.92 3.16
CA ALA A 97 -2.76 11.25 2.76
C ALA A 97 -2.10 10.45 3.90
N GLY A 98 -2.54 10.66 5.13
CA GLY A 98 -2.02 9.97 6.31
C GLY A 98 -3.04 9.06 7.00
N VAL A 99 -4.31 9.02 6.56
CA VAL A 99 -5.37 8.30 7.30
C VAL A 99 -6.36 7.64 6.35
N LEU A 100 -6.56 6.34 6.55
CA LEU A 100 -7.70 5.57 6.03
C LEU A 100 -8.58 5.11 7.20
N ALA A 101 -9.85 4.83 6.93
CA ALA A 101 -10.78 4.31 7.91
C ALA A 101 -11.48 3.06 7.38
N ILE A 102 -11.69 2.07 8.25
CA ILE A 102 -12.50 0.87 8.03
C ILE A 102 -13.49 0.70 9.17
N ARG A 103 -14.49 -0.16 8.99
CA ARG A 103 -15.41 -0.50 10.07
C ARG A 103 -14.75 -1.49 11.03
N LYS A 104 -15.04 -1.35 12.31
CA LYS A 104 -14.53 -2.28 13.34
C LYS A 104 -14.99 -3.72 13.12
N GLU A 105 -16.19 -3.92 12.57
CA GLU A 105 -16.73 -5.25 12.28
C GLU A 105 -16.00 -6.02 11.18
N ASP A 106 -15.18 -5.31 10.38
CA ASP A 106 -14.42 -5.89 9.26
C ASP A 106 -13.02 -6.39 9.68
N ILE A 107 -12.63 -6.26 10.96
CA ILE A 107 -11.30 -6.63 11.46
C ILE A 107 -11.39 -7.28 12.84
N SER A 108 -10.54 -8.27 13.08
CA SER A 108 -10.41 -9.01 14.34
C SER A 108 -8.99 -8.95 14.88
N ASP A 109 -8.83 -9.25 16.16
CA ASP A 109 -7.51 -9.35 16.79
C ASP A 109 -6.60 -10.33 16.04
N GLY A 110 -5.36 -9.94 15.81
CA GLY A 110 -4.35 -10.73 15.09
C GLY A 110 -4.43 -10.63 13.56
N ASP A 111 -5.43 -9.95 12.98
CA ASP A 111 -5.54 -9.79 11.54
C ASP A 111 -4.41 -8.94 10.96
N GLU A 112 -3.96 -9.31 9.75
CA GLU A 112 -2.92 -8.60 9.03
C GLU A 112 -3.53 -7.54 8.09
N ILE A 113 -3.09 -6.29 8.26
CA ILE A 113 -3.50 -5.15 7.46
C ILE A 113 -2.43 -4.84 6.41
N THR A 114 -2.85 -4.74 5.16
CA THR A 114 -2.04 -4.24 4.06
C THR A 114 -2.80 -3.14 3.33
N VAL A 115 -2.12 -2.08 2.93
CA VAL A 115 -2.71 -1.05 2.07
C VAL A 115 -2.23 -1.24 0.65
N CYS A 116 -3.17 -1.34 -0.28
CA CYS A 116 -2.86 -1.53 -1.70
C CYS A 116 -3.30 -0.32 -2.51
N GLN A 117 -2.43 0.12 -3.42
CA GLN A 117 -2.79 1.06 -4.47
C GLN A 117 -3.45 0.29 -5.61
N VAL A 118 -4.66 0.68 -5.96
CA VAL A 118 -5.46 -0.02 -6.98
C VAL A 118 -5.86 0.93 -8.11
N GLY A 119 -6.07 0.36 -9.30
CA GLY A 119 -6.66 1.06 -10.43
C GLY A 119 -8.19 1.01 -10.40
N SER A 120 -8.82 1.55 -11.43
CA SER A 120 -10.28 1.61 -11.59
C SER A 120 -10.96 0.23 -11.64
N SER A 121 -10.22 -0.83 -11.94
CA SER A 121 -10.68 -2.23 -11.98
C SER A 121 -10.25 -3.05 -10.77
N ASP A 122 -9.88 -2.40 -9.67
CA ASP A 122 -9.31 -3.02 -8.47
C ASP A 122 -8.02 -3.84 -8.70
N THR A 123 -7.36 -3.64 -9.84
CA THR A 123 -6.06 -4.25 -10.09
C THR A 123 -5.01 -3.62 -9.16
N ILE A 124 -4.41 -4.45 -8.32
CA ILE A 124 -3.36 -4.02 -7.40
C ILE A 124 -2.08 -3.80 -8.20
N PHE A 125 -1.55 -2.59 -8.20
CA PHE A 125 -0.26 -2.27 -8.81
C PHE A 125 0.85 -1.99 -7.79
N ARG A 126 0.50 -1.74 -6.53
CA ARG A 126 1.46 -1.56 -5.44
C ARG A 126 0.84 -1.94 -4.11
N LYS A 127 1.62 -2.62 -3.27
CA LYS A 127 1.29 -2.89 -1.85
C LYS A 127 2.11 -1.96 -0.96
N SER A 128 1.64 -1.73 0.27
CA SER A 128 2.42 -1.04 1.30
C SER A 128 3.76 -1.76 1.57
N GLU A 129 4.76 -0.99 2.00
CA GLU A 129 6.10 -1.52 2.32
C GLU A 129 6.08 -2.49 3.49
N ASN A 130 5.09 -2.34 4.37
CA ASN A 130 4.91 -3.16 5.55
C ASN A 130 3.48 -3.67 5.67
N THR A 131 3.34 -4.74 6.42
CA THR A 131 2.08 -5.27 6.94
C THR A 131 1.98 -4.89 8.41
N TYR A 132 0.79 -4.58 8.89
CA TYR A 132 0.53 -4.25 10.28
C TYR A 132 -0.40 -5.30 10.89
N THR A 133 -0.02 -5.91 12.00
CA THR A 133 -0.89 -6.83 12.73
C THR A 133 -1.77 -6.01 13.68
N TYR A 134 -3.07 -6.15 13.54
CA TYR A 134 -4.02 -5.45 14.39
C TYR A 134 -4.08 -6.10 15.77
N VAL A 135 -4.02 -5.26 16.80
CA VAL A 135 -4.20 -5.66 18.19
C VAL A 135 -5.47 -5.00 18.70
N ASP A 136 -6.47 -5.81 19.03
CA ASP A 136 -7.73 -5.33 19.58
C ASP A 136 -7.55 -4.88 21.04
N PRO A 137 -7.74 -3.61 21.39
CA PRO A 137 -7.58 -3.13 22.74
C PRO A 137 -8.60 -3.72 23.74
N ALA A 138 -9.66 -4.34 23.23
CA ALA A 138 -10.66 -5.02 24.07
C ALA A 138 -10.28 -6.46 24.41
N VAL A 139 -9.27 -7.04 23.78
CA VAL A 139 -8.75 -8.37 24.06
C VAL A 139 -7.60 -8.27 25.04
N GLU A 140 -7.72 -8.96 26.21
CA GLU A 140 -6.62 -9.04 27.16
C GLU A 140 -5.50 -9.93 26.58
N HIS A 141 -4.38 -9.33 26.27
CA HIS A 141 -3.15 -10.04 25.93
C HIS A 141 -2.37 -10.25 27.23
N ASP A 142 -2.27 -11.51 27.70
CA ASP A 142 -1.41 -11.86 28.83
C ASP A 142 0.03 -11.46 28.51
N SER A 143 0.49 -10.37 29.13
CA SER A 143 1.91 -10.04 29.16
C SER A 143 2.58 -11.04 30.09
N GLU A 144 3.20 -12.09 29.56
CA GLU A 144 4.15 -12.89 30.31
C GLU A 144 5.29 -11.97 30.75
N SER A 145 5.18 -11.47 31.98
CA SER A 145 6.32 -10.88 32.68
C SER A 145 7.23 -12.03 33.10
N GLU A 146 8.29 -12.25 32.35
CA GLU A 146 9.45 -12.99 32.86
C GLU A 146 9.99 -12.25 34.08
N THR A 147 9.61 -12.73 35.26
CA THR A 147 10.26 -12.37 36.49
C THR A 147 11.56 -13.17 36.55
N ASP A 148 12.65 -12.53 36.18
CA ASP A 148 14.01 -13.00 36.52
C ASP A 148 14.15 -13.00 38.05
N GLU A 149 14.09 -14.19 38.65
CA GLU A 149 14.49 -14.37 40.05
C GLU A 149 16.02 -14.26 40.15
N PRO A 150 16.57 -13.40 41.00
CA PRO A 150 18.00 -13.42 41.27
C PRO A 150 18.33 -14.63 42.17
N THR A 151 19.08 -15.56 41.63
CA THR A 151 19.67 -16.67 42.41
C THR A 151 20.71 -16.09 43.35
N GLU A 152 20.38 -16.00 44.64
CA GLU A 152 21.36 -15.83 45.74
C GLU A 152 22.21 -17.10 45.80
N ASN A 153 23.50 -16.94 45.56
CA ASN A 153 24.52 -17.92 45.93
C ASN A 153 25.16 -17.52 47.24
N GLN A 154 24.97 -18.37 48.23
CA GLN A 154 25.81 -18.40 49.42
C GLN A 154 27.15 -19.07 49.10
#